data_159dc550c511015ac7bab95f07165cca
#
_entry.id   159dc550c511015ac7bab95f07165cca
#
_cell.length_a   1.000
_cell.length_b   1.000
_cell.length_c   1.000
_cell.angle_alpha   90.00
_cell.angle_beta   90.00
_cell.angle_gamma   90.00
#
_symmetry.space_group_name_H-M   'P 1'
#
loop_
_entity.id
_entity.type
_entity.pdbx_description
1 polymer ?
#
loop_
_entity_poly.entity_id
_entity_poly.type
_entity_poly.pdbx_seq_one_letter_code
_entity_poly.pdbx_strand_id
1 'polypeptide(L)'
;SKQERICIMDNLVFSLNATVPIFLMMVLGLFFNKIGWMDEEFANKMNKFVFRIPLPVLLFGDLAVVDIKEAWDTKFVIFCFIITLISITIAIGISCLLKDRSIQGEFIQAAYRSSAALLGIAFIQNIYGNSGQAPLMIIGSVPLYNIMAVVVLSFFKPGQNGMDKALLKKTLTGIITNPIIIGIAAGLLWSALKLPLPVILHKAVSSIGGVATPMGLMAMGATFDIKKAFGKIKPTVIAAFIKLVGFVAVFMPLAVVIGFRREKLIAILVMLGSATTVSSFVMAKNMGHEGVLSSSVVMLTTMC
;
A
#
# COMPACT_ATOMS: atom_id res chain seq x y z
N SER A 1 -31.48 -13.01 -13.44
CA SER A 1 -32.63 -13.27 -12.51
C SER A 1 -32.69 -12.18 -11.44
N LYS A 2 -33.80 -12.11 -10.66
CA LYS A 2 -33.93 -11.12 -9.56
C LYS A 2 -32.83 -11.28 -8.50
N GLN A 3 -32.37 -12.50 -8.29
CA GLN A 3 -31.31 -12.87 -7.34
C GLN A 3 -29.93 -12.41 -7.80
N GLU A 4 -29.63 -12.46 -9.09
CA GLU A 4 -28.40 -11.92 -9.67
C GLU A 4 -28.34 -10.40 -9.57
N ARG A 5 -29.46 -9.70 -9.79
CA ARG A 5 -29.53 -8.24 -9.62
C ARG A 5 -29.32 -7.81 -8.16
N ILE A 6 -29.82 -8.55 -7.19
CA ILE A 6 -29.61 -8.28 -5.76
C ILE A 6 -28.11 -8.47 -5.43
N CYS A 7 -27.51 -9.57 -5.87
CA CYS A 7 -26.09 -9.85 -5.65
C CYS A 7 -25.16 -8.79 -6.30
N ILE A 8 -25.50 -8.33 -7.51
CA ILE A 8 -24.76 -7.25 -8.18
C ILE A 8 -24.89 -5.93 -7.42
N MET A 9 -26.11 -5.63 -6.93
CA MET A 9 -26.38 -4.41 -6.17
C MET A 9 -25.62 -4.40 -4.83
N ASP A 10 -25.62 -5.53 -4.12
CA ASP A 10 -24.89 -5.68 -2.85
C ASP A 10 -23.37 -5.53 -3.05
N ASN A 11 -22.81 -6.11 -4.11
CA ASN A 11 -21.41 -5.96 -4.47
C ASN A 11 -21.04 -4.51 -4.87
N LEU A 12 -21.93 -3.83 -5.60
CA LEU A 12 -21.76 -2.42 -5.95
C LEU A 12 -21.79 -1.53 -4.71
N VAL A 13 -22.76 -1.71 -3.83
CA VAL A 13 -22.86 -0.98 -2.56
C VAL A 13 -21.63 -1.22 -1.70
N PHE A 14 -21.15 -2.47 -1.61
CA PHE A 14 -19.94 -2.80 -0.89
C PHE A 14 -18.72 -2.07 -1.47
N SER A 15 -18.54 -2.09 -2.79
CA SER A 15 -17.43 -1.40 -3.47
C SER A 15 -17.48 0.12 -3.25
N LEU A 16 -18.66 0.73 -3.35
CA LEU A 16 -18.86 2.15 -3.08
C LEU A 16 -18.57 2.50 -1.61
N ASN A 17 -19.00 1.67 -0.67
CA ASN A 17 -18.71 1.87 0.75
C ASN A 17 -17.20 1.78 1.06
N ALA A 18 -16.44 1.02 0.29
CA ALA A 18 -14.99 0.93 0.45
C ALA A 18 -14.23 2.09 -0.21
N THR A 19 -14.71 2.60 -1.35
CA THR A 19 -13.99 3.57 -2.17
C THR A 19 -14.42 5.02 -1.93
N VAL A 20 -15.71 5.28 -1.77
CA VAL A 20 -16.24 6.65 -1.58
C VAL A 20 -15.63 7.36 -0.37
N PRO A 21 -15.46 6.74 0.81
CA PRO A 21 -14.81 7.40 1.94
C PRO A 21 -13.38 7.86 1.65
N ILE A 22 -12.62 7.11 0.85
CA ILE A 22 -11.26 7.48 0.43
C ILE A 22 -11.30 8.79 -0.37
N PHE A 23 -12.22 8.88 -1.35
CA PHE A 23 -12.42 10.10 -2.14
C PHE A 23 -12.87 11.28 -1.29
N LEU A 24 -13.83 11.06 -0.40
CA LEU A 24 -14.33 12.11 0.48
C LEU A 24 -13.20 12.72 1.32
N MET A 25 -12.30 11.90 1.87
CA MET A 25 -11.15 12.39 2.64
C MET A 25 -10.20 13.23 1.78
N MET A 26 -9.96 12.84 0.53
CA MET A 26 -9.13 13.61 -0.40
C MET A 26 -9.80 14.93 -0.79
N VAL A 27 -11.10 14.90 -1.11
CA VAL A 27 -11.89 16.09 -1.42
C VAL A 27 -11.93 17.04 -0.24
N LEU A 28 -12.09 16.54 0.99
CA LEU A 28 -12.01 17.33 2.21
C LEU A 28 -10.65 18.02 2.37
N GLY A 29 -9.55 17.29 2.11
CA GLY A 29 -8.21 17.88 2.13
C GLY A 29 -8.06 19.04 1.12
N LEU A 30 -8.52 18.82 -0.12
CA LEU A 30 -8.54 19.85 -1.16
C LEU A 30 -9.43 21.05 -0.75
N PHE A 31 -10.60 20.77 -0.17
CA PHE A 31 -11.52 21.82 0.31
C PHE A 31 -10.89 22.65 1.42
N PHE A 32 -10.31 22.00 2.45
CA PHE A 32 -9.63 22.68 3.55
C PHE A 32 -8.44 23.51 3.07
N ASN A 33 -7.72 23.05 2.04
CA ASN A 33 -6.68 23.85 1.42
C ASN A 33 -7.26 25.11 0.76
N LYS A 34 -8.35 24.98 0.00
CA LYS A 34 -8.99 26.12 -0.69
C LYS A 34 -9.54 27.18 0.24
N ILE A 35 -10.06 26.80 1.41
CA ILE A 35 -10.58 27.75 2.41
C ILE A 35 -9.49 28.26 3.36
N GLY A 36 -8.23 27.84 3.19
CA GLY A 36 -7.09 28.31 3.98
C GLY A 36 -6.93 27.67 5.36
N TRP A 37 -7.72 26.64 5.70
CA TRP A 37 -7.58 25.92 6.99
C TRP A 37 -6.42 24.94 6.98
N MET A 38 -6.04 24.44 5.81
CA MET A 38 -4.93 23.49 5.61
C MET A 38 -4.03 24.02 4.47
N ASP A 39 -3.04 24.81 4.82
CA ASP A 39 -2.01 25.22 3.86
C ASP A 39 -1.04 24.09 3.52
N GLU A 40 -0.17 24.32 2.54
CA GLU A 40 0.79 23.30 2.11
C GLU A 40 1.79 22.96 3.23
N GLU A 41 2.16 23.91 4.08
CA GLU A 41 3.08 23.70 5.19
C GLU A 41 2.46 22.78 6.23
N PHE A 42 1.20 23.03 6.62
CA PHE A 42 0.46 22.17 7.54
C PHE A 42 0.26 20.77 6.98
N ALA A 43 -0.14 20.65 5.71
CA ALA A 43 -0.31 19.34 5.05
C ALA A 43 0.99 18.54 5.01
N ASN A 44 2.13 19.20 4.75
CA ASN A 44 3.46 18.56 4.78
C ASN A 44 3.87 18.15 6.21
N LYS A 45 3.58 18.96 7.23
CA LYS A 45 3.81 18.60 8.66
C LYS A 45 2.94 17.40 9.05
N MET A 46 1.67 17.39 8.68
CA MET A 46 0.76 16.29 8.92
C MET A 46 1.24 14.99 8.23
N ASN A 47 1.65 15.08 6.98
CA ASN A 47 2.21 13.95 6.25
C ASN A 47 3.49 13.41 6.92
N LYS A 48 4.36 14.29 7.41
CA LYS A 48 5.56 13.92 8.18
C LYS A 48 5.23 13.23 9.51
N PHE A 49 4.19 13.70 10.20
CA PHE A 49 3.70 13.07 11.42
C PHE A 49 3.17 11.66 11.12
N VAL A 50 2.32 11.51 10.08
CA VAL A 50 1.78 10.22 9.64
C VAL A 50 2.90 9.23 9.32
N PHE A 51 3.92 9.66 8.60
CA PHE A 51 5.07 8.83 8.26
C PHE A 51 5.86 8.35 9.48
N ARG A 52 5.99 9.20 10.51
CA ARG A 52 6.85 8.91 11.67
C ARG A 52 6.17 8.11 12.76
N ILE A 53 4.85 8.23 12.93
CA ILE A 53 4.14 7.65 14.07
C ILE A 53 2.97 6.78 13.62
N PRO A 54 1.85 7.30 13.08
CA PRO A 54 0.70 6.47 12.78
C PRO A 54 0.98 5.31 11.83
N LEU A 55 1.76 5.55 10.77
CA LEU A 55 2.03 4.52 9.76
C LEU A 55 2.92 3.37 10.29
N PRO A 56 4.03 3.60 11.01
CA PRO A 56 4.76 2.54 11.71
C PRO A 56 3.91 1.78 12.73
N VAL A 57 3.06 2.48 13.49
CA VAL A 57 2.17 1.86 14.48
C VAL A 57 1.09 1.02 13.80
N LEU A 58 0.54 1.47 12.67
CA LEU A 58 -0.39 0.68 11.85
C LEU A 58 0.26 -0.63 11.41
N LEU A 59 1.46 -0.56 10.83
CA LEU A 59 2.18 -1.75 10.36
C LEU A 59 2.60 -2.68 11.49
N PHE A 60 2.98 -2.14 12.64
CA PHE A 60 3.18 -2.93 13.86
C PHE A 60 1.89 -3.67 14.23
N GLY A 61 0.76 -2.97 14.32
CA GLY A 61 -0.53 -3.55 14.69
C GLY A 61 -0.98 -4.65 13.73
N ASP A 62 -0.88 -4.40 12.42
CA ASP A 62 -1.25 -5.37 11.38
C ASP A 62 -0.46 -6.68 11.48
N LEU A 63 0.80 -6.61 11.91
CA LEU A 63 1.69 -7.77 11.99
C LEU A 63 1.70 -8.43 13.35
N ALA A 64 1.55 -7.65 14.44
CA ALA A 64 1.61 -8.16 15.81
C ALA A 64 0.42 -9.05 16.21
N VAL A 65 -0.75 -8.84 15.58
CA VAL A 65 -1.99 -9.58 15.89
C VAL A 65 -2.24 -10.79 14.98
N VAL A 66 -1.36 -11.06 14.04
CA VAL A 66 -1.54 -12.21 13.14
C VAL A 66 -1.30 -13.50 13.91
N ASP A 67 -2.37 -14.29 14.09
CA ASP A 67 -2.25 -15.63 14.67
C ASP A 67 -1.80 -16.63 13.61
N ILE A 68 -0.57 -17.09 13.77
CA ILE A 68 0.12 -17.96 12.82
C ILE A 68 -0.29 -19.45 13.04
N LYS A 69 -1.07 -19.77 14.09
CA LYS A 69 -1.15 -21.14 14.59
C LYS A 69 -2.21 -22.05 13.95
N GLU A 70 -3.40 -21.54 13.59
CA GLU A 70 -4.53 -22.45 13.28
C GLU A 70 -4.65 -22.88 11.81
N ALA A 71 -4.05 -22.14 10.87
CA ALA A 71 -4.20 -22.44 9.44
C ALA A 71 -2.93 -22.13 8.63
N TRP A 72 -1.73 -22.37 9.21
CA TRP A 72 -0.48 -22.06 8.52
C TRP A 72 -0.32 -22.87 7.24
N ASP A 73 -0.29 -22.18 6.09
CA ASP A 73 0.01 -22.75 4.78
C ASP A 73 1.30 -22.14 4.22
N THR A 74 2.40 -22.84 4.45
CA THR A 74 3.73 -22.44 3.97
C THR A 74 3.76 -22.24 2.45
N LYS A 75 3.06 -23.11 1.69
CA LYS A 75 2.99 -23.01 0.22
C LYS A 75 2.34 -21.71 -0.21
N PHE A 76 1.25 -21.31 0.46
CA PHE A 76 0.53 -20.10 0.17
C PHE A 76 1.32 -18.83 0.53
N VAL A 77 1.94 -18.79 1.71
CA VAL A 77 2.79 -17.67 2.17
C VAL A 77 3.99 -17.48 1.24
N ILE A 78 4.70 -18.57 0.91
CA ILE A 78 5.83 -18.52 -0.02
C ILE A 78 5.39 -18.03 -1.41
N PHE A 79 4.24 -18.50 -1.89
CA PHE A 79 3.70 -18.04 -3.17
C PHE A 79 3.45 -16.52 -3.14
N CYS A 80 2.75 -16.01 -2.13
CA CYS A 80 2.50 -14.57 -1.98
C CYS A 80 3.81 -13.77 -1.95
N PHE A 81 4.81 -14.26 -1.21
CA PHE A 81 6.13 -13.63 -1.13
C PHE A 81 6.86 -13.60 -2.49
N ILE A 82 6.94 -14.75 -3.16
CA ILE A 82 7.64 -14.87 -4.45
C ILE A 82 6.96 -14.02 -5.53
N ILE A 83 5.64 -14.08 -5.64
CA ILE A 83 4.91 -13.28 -6.64
C ILE A 83 5.05 -11.79 -6.36
N THR A 84 5.04 -11.38 -5.10
CA THR A 84 5.31 -9.98 -4.73
C THR A 84 6.72 -9.57 -5.16
N LEU A 85 7.73 -10.40 -4.91
CA LEU A 85 9.12 -10.12 -5.31
C LEU A 85 9.27 -10.02 -6.83
N ILE A 86 8.63 -10.94 -7.57
CA ILE A 86 8.62 -10.91 -9.04
C ILE A 86 7.91 -9.65 -9.55
N SER A 87 6.77 -9.27 -8.97
CA SER A 87 6.03 -8.05 -9.33
C SER A 87 6.89 -6.80 -9.13
N ILE A 88 7.64 -6.72 -8.04
CA ILE A 88 8.57 -5.63 -7.76
C ILE A 88 9.69 -5.60 -8.82
N THR A 89 10.28 -6.75 -9.12
CA THR A 89 11.36 -6.87 -10.12
C THR A 89 10.87 -6.44 -11.52
N ILE A 90 9.67 -6.84 -11.91
CA ILE A 90 9.03 -6.43 -13.17
C ILE A 90 8.79 -4.91 -13.17
N ALA A 91 8.27 -4.34 -12.06
CA ALA A 91 8.03 -2.92 -11.94
C ALA A 91 9.33 -2.10 -12.04
N ILE A 92 10.43 -2.59 -11.44
CA ILE A 92 11.77 -2.00 -11.59
C ILE A 92 12.21 -2.06 -13.06
N GLY A 93 12.11 -3.21 -13.71
CA GLY A 93 12.47 -3.36 -15.13
C GLY A 93 11.70 -2.41 -16.04
N ILE A 94 10.39 -2.31 -15.86
CA ILE A 94 9.55 -1.39 -16.65
C ILE A 94 9.91 0.08 -16.35
N SER A 95 10.23 0.42 -15.09
CA SER A 95 10.62 1.78 -14.73
C SER A 95 11.88 2.26 -15.44
N CYS A 96 12.78 1.36 -15.84
CA CYS A 96 13.98 1.70 -16.62
C CYS A 96 13.66 2.24 -18.02
N LEU A 97 12.46 1.97 -18.54
CA LEU A 97 11.98 2.47 -19.83
C LEU A 97 11.41 3.91 -19.72
N LEU A 98 11.22 4.43 -18.51
CA LEU A 98 10.73 5.79 -18.29
C LEU A 98 11.81 6.80 -18.68
N LYS A 99 11.42 7.80 -19.46
CA LYS A 99 12.30 8.92 -19.84
C LYS A 99 12.66 9.82 -18.65
N ASP A 100 11.69 10.05 -17.78
CA ASP A 100 11.86 10.84 -16.56
C ASP A 100 12.28 9.94 -15.40
N ARG A 101 13.56 9.99 -15.05
CA ARG A 101 14.12 9.20 -13.94
C ARG A 101 13.68 9.70 -12.56
N SER A 102 13.23 10.93 -12.46
CA SER A 102 12.81 11.51 -11.18
C SER A 102 11.58 10.82 -10.57
N ILE A 103 10.74 10.20 -11.42
CA ILE A 103 9.52 9.51 -11.01
C ILE A 103 9.68 8.00 -10.86
N GLN A 104 10.86 7.43 -11.14
CA GLN A 104 11.06 5.97 -11.13
C GLN A 104 10.68 5.34 -9.80
N GLY A 105 11.16 5.91 -8.68
CA GLY A 105 10.85 5.37 -7.34
C GLY A 105 9.36 5.36 -7.03
N GLU A 106 8.65 6.44 -7.39
CA GLU A 106 7.20 6.51 -7.23
C GLU A 106 6.47 5.53 -8.14
N PHE A 107 6.89 5.42 -9.40
CA PHE A 107 6.31 4.49 -10.37
C PHE A 107 6.42 3.04 -9.91
N ILE A 108 7.62 2.62 -9.49
CA ILE A 108 7.87 1.25 -9.04
C ILE A 108 6.93 0.91 -7.90
N GLN A 109 6.95 1.69 -6.81
CA GLN A 109 6.11 1.37 -5.65
C GLN A 109 4.61 1.45 -5.95
N ALA A 110 4.17 2.41 -6.76
CA ALA A 110 2.77 2.56 -7.13
C ALA A 110 2.27 1.38 -7.98
N ALA A 111 3.13 0.81 -8.84
CA ALA A 111 2.77 -0.30 -9.71
C ALA A 111 2.59 -1.63 -8.96
N TYR A 112 3.33 -1.90 -7.88
CA TYR A 112 3.22 -3.20 -7.19
C TYR A 112 2.45 -3.14 -5.86
N ARG A 113 2.40 -2.01 -5.17
CA ARG A 113 1.79 -1.94 -3.83
C ARG A 113 0.28 -2.00 -3.87
N SER A 114 -0.28 -2.77 -2.96
CA SER A 114 -1.72 -2.94 -2.78
C SER A 114 -2.16 -2.51 -1.39
N SER A 115 -3.41 -2.10 -1.27
CA SER A 115 -4.13 -1.94 -0.01
C SER A 115 -4.59 -3.31 0.54
N ALA A 116 -3.70 -4.31 0.49
CA ALA A 116 -4.02 -5.72 0.71
C ALA A 116 -4.52 -6.02 2.13
N ALA A 117 -3.94 -5.37 3.15
CA ALA A 117 -4.35 -5.59 4.53
C ALA A 117 -5.78 -5.12 4.79
N LEU A 118 -6.13 -3.90 4.35
CA LEU A 118 -7.45 -3.30 4.56
C LEU A 118 -8.51 -3.96 3.69
N LEU A 119 -8.29 -3.99 2.39
CA LEU A 119 -9.26 -4.51 1.43
C LEU A 119 -9.33 -6.03 1.45
N GLY A 120 -8.19 -6.74 1.67
CA GLY A 120 -8.15 -8.19 1.69
C GLY A 120 -9.03 -8.78 2.78
N ILE A 121 -8.90 -8.30 4.02
CA ILE A 121 -9.73 -8.75 5.12
C ILE A 121 -11.21 -8.42 4.84
N ALA A 122 -11.50 -7.18 4.44
CA ALA A 122 -12.87 -6.73 4.19
C ALA A 122 -13.57 -7.54 3.09
N PHE A 123 -12.90 -7.79 1.96
CA PHE A 123 -13.47 -8.60 0.86
C PHE A 123 -13.69 -10.06 1.28
N ILE A 124 -12.72 -10.68 1.94
CA ILE A 124 -12.84 -12.08 2.35
C ILE A 124 -13.94 -12.23 3.41
N GLN A 125 -14.01 -11.32 4.39
CA GLN A 125 -15.09 -11.31 5.39
C GLN A 125 -16.46 -11.09 4.78
N ASN A 126 -16.58 -10.22 3.77
CA ASN A 126 -17.85 -9.98 3.09
C ASN A 126 -18.34 -11.21 2.32
N ILE A 127 -17.43 -11.97 1.70
CA ILE A 127 -17.78 -13.14 0.87
C ILE A 127 -17.96 -14.40 1.70
N TYR A 128 -17.11 -14.62 2.70
CA TYR A 128 -17.03 -15.90 3.43
C TYR A 128 -17.46 -15.80 4.90
N GLY A 129 -17.74 -14.60 5.42
CA GLY A 129 -18.14 -14.37 6.81
C GLY A 129 -17.00 -14.44 7.84
N ASN A 130 -15.76 -14.67 7.40
CA ASN A 130 -14.57 -14.71 8.25
C ASN A 130 -13.35 -14.13 7.53
N SER A 131 -12.25 -13.91 8.24
CA SER A 131 -11.01 -13.37 7.66
C SER A 131 -10.24 -14.37 6.79
N GLY A 132 -10.57 -15.65 6.84
CA GLY A 132 -10.02 -16.74 6.04
C GLY A 132 -8.50 -16.75 5.95
N GLN A 133 -7.98 -16.73 4.72
CA GLN A 133 -6.54 -16.76 4.43
C GLN A 133 -5.91 -15.36 4.31
N ALA A 134 -6.66 -14.27 4.56
CA ALA A 134 -6.14 -12.90 4.49
C ALA A 134 -4.92 -12.66 5.41
N PRO A 135 -4.88 -13.13 6.67
CA PRO A 135 -3.71 -12.97 7.53
C PRO A 135 -2.43 -13.57 6.95
N LEU A 136 -2.50 -14.74 6.31
CA LEU A 136 -1.34 -15.38 5.69
C LEU A 136 -0.85 -14.63 4.45
N MET A 137 -1.77 -14.09 3.65
CA MET A 137 -1.44 -13.21 2.52
C MET A 137 -0.76 -11.93 3.02
N ILE A 138 -1.23 -11.34 4.13
CA ILE A 138 -0.63 -10.16 4.74
C ILE A 138 0.80 -10.44 5.16
N ILE A 139 1.07 -11.54 5.85
CA ILE A 139 2.44 -11.94 6.23
C ILE A 139 3.34 -12.12 5.01
N GLY A 140 2.83 -12.77 3.97
CA GLY A 140 3.60 -13.05 2.77
C GLY A 140 3.90 -11.83 1.90
N SER A 141 3.10 -10.76 1.98
CA SER A 141 3.21 -9.63 1.05
C SER A 141 3.47 -8.28 1.71
N VAL A 142 2.77 -7.93 2.79
CA VAL A 142 2.78 -6.56 3.34
C VAL A 142 4.14 -6.12 3.91
N PRO A 143 4.88 -6.95 4.66
CA PRO A 143 6.24 -6.60 5.06
C PRO A 143 7.12 -6.29 3.85
N LEU A 144 7.07 -7.17 2.83
CA LEU A 144 7.86 -7.02 1.61
C LEU A 144 7.48 -5.74 0.84
N TYR A 145 6.17 -5.43 0.72
CA TYR A 145 5.71 -4.19 0.11
C TYR A 145 6.35 -2.95 0.72
N ASN A 146 6.37 -2.89 2.04
CA ASN A 146 6.84 -1.71 2.76
C ASN A 146 8.37 -1.62 2.82
N ILE A 147 9.05 -2.74 3.07
CA ILE A 147 10.51 -2.81 3.04
C ILE A 147 11.03 -2.40 1.67
N MET A 148 10.49 -2.99 0.62
CA MET A 148 10.92 -2.69 -0.75
C MET A 148 10.53 -1.28 -1.18
N ALA A 149 9.44 -0.70 -0.67
CA ALA A 149 9.13 0.70 -0.93
C ALA A 149 10.20 1.63 -0.32
N VAL A 150 10.64 1.38 0.92
CA VAL A 150 11.75 2.13 1.53
C VAL A 150 13.03 1.97 0.70
N VAL A 151 13.37 0.75 0.30
CA VAL A 151 14.56 0.46 -0.53
C VAL A 151 14.46 1.22 -1.86
N VAL A 152 13.38 1.03 -2.60
CA VAL A 152 13.18 1.64 -3.92
C VAL A 152 13.21 3.17 -3.84
N LEU A 153 12.48 3.78 -2.92
CA LEU A 153 12.46 5.24 -2.75
C LEU A 153 13.82 5.79 -2.30
N SER A 154 14.62 5.00 -1.59
CA SER A 154 15.98 5.40 -1.20
C SER A 154 16.96 5.36 -2.36
N PHE A 155 16.91 4.31 -3.20
CA PHE A 155 17.83 4.13 -4.32
C PHE A 155 17.46 4.92 -5.58
N PHE A 156 16.17 5.15 -5.82
CA PHE A 156 15.67 5.92 -6.98
C PHE A 156 15.30 7.36 -6.59
N LYS A 157 16.00 7.95 -5.64
CA LYS A 157 15.76 9.32 -5.21
C LYS A 157 16.11 10.32 -6.32
N PRO A 158 15.24 11.31 -6.61
CA PRO A 158 15.51 12.34 -7.61
C PRO A 158 16.82 13.11 -7.35
N GLY A 159 17.59 13.40 -8.40
CA GLY A 159 18.84 14.15 -8.31
C GLY A 159 20.05 13.35 -7.81
N GLN A 160 19.92 12.06 -7.61
CA GLN A 160 21.03 11.18 -7.22
C GLN A 160 21.77 10.70 -8.48
N ASN A 161 22.96 11.26 -8.74
CA ASN A 161 23.83 10.88 -9.84
C ASN A 161 24.99 10.02 -9.33
N GLY A 162 24.89 8.71 -9.57
CA GLY A 162 25.90 7.75 -9.15
C GLY A 162 25.76 7.27 -7.70
N MET A 163 26.43 6.17 -7.39
CA MET A 163 26.44 5.55 -6.06
C MET A 163 27.88 5.33 -5.63
N ASP A 164 28.43 6.23 -4.84
CA ASP A 164 29.72 5.99 -4.16
C ASP A 164 29.53 5.21 -2.85
N LYS A 165 30.62 4.73 -2.26
CA LYS A 165 30.57 3.95 -1.00
C LYS A 165 29.99 4.75 0.17
N ALA A 166 30.22 6.06 0.24
CA ALA A 166 29.72 6.90 1.31
C ALA A 166 28.20 7.08 1.20
N LEU A 167 27.71 7.31 -0.02
CA LEU A 167 26.29 7.42 -0.31
C LEU A 167 25.55 6.10 -0.08
N LEU A 168 26.16 4.97 -0.49
CA LEU A 168 25.63 3.64 -0.22
C LEU A 168 25.47 3.39 1.28
N LYS A 169 26.52 3.68 2.07
CA LYS A 169 26.46 3.54 3.54
C LYS A 169 25.36 4.42 4.14
N LYS A 170 25.27 5.69 3.71
CA LYS A 170 24.23 6.62 4.17
C LYS A 170 22.82 6.12 3.82
N THR A 171 22.62 5.60 2.60
CA THR A 171 21.35 5.03 2.15
C THR A 171 20.97 3.81 2.97
N LEU A 172 21.88 2.86 3.18
CA LEU A 172 21.62 1.68 4.00
C LEU A 172 21.31 2.03 5.46
N THR A 173 22.06 2.96 6.05
CA THR A 173 21.75 3.46 7.40
C THR A 173 20.35 4.09 7.44
N GLY A 174 20.00 4.91 6.44
CA GLY A 174 18.67 5.51 6.32
C GLY A 174 17.54 4.49 6.18
N ILE A 175 17.79 3.36 5.51
CA ILE A 175 16.83 2.26 5.42
C ILE A 175 16.63 1.60 6.79
N ILE A 176 17.70 1.22 7.48
CA ILE A 176 17.61 0.52 8.76
C ILE A 176 16.99 1.40 9.85
N THR A 177 17.26 2.70 9.85
CA THR A 177 16.68 3.67 10.79
C THR A 177 15.31 4.22 10.37
N ASN A 178 14.77 3.74 9.26
CA ASN A 178 13.47 4.19 8.79
C ASN A 178 12.36 3.75 9.76
N PRO A 179 11.47 4.65 10.22
CA PRO A 179 10.41 4.30 11.17
C PRO A 179 9.48 3.19 10.65
N ILE A 180 9.27 3.10 9.34
CA ILE A 180 8.49 2.03 8.71
C ILE A 180 9.15 0.67 8.92
N ILE A 181 10.47 0.57 8.70
CA ILE A 181 11.23 -0.66 8.90
C ILE A 181 11.22 -1.07 10.38
N ILE A 182 11.38 -0.10 11.28
CA ILE A 182 11.33 -0.34 12.73
C ILE A 182 9.95 -0.86 13.14
N GLY A 183 8.86 -0.25 12.66
CA GLY A 183 7.49 -0.70 12.94
C GLY A 183 7.23 -2.13 12.47
N ILE A 184 7.67 -2.48 11.25
CA ILE A 184 7.57 -3.83 10.70
C ILE A 184 8.39 -4.82 11.51
N ALA A 185 9.66 -4.51 11.81
CA ALA A 185 10.53 -5.39 12.58
C ALA A 185 9.96 -5.65 13.99
N ALA A 186 9.46 -4.61 14.66
CA ALA A 186 8.81 -4.75 15.96
C ALA A 186 7.55 -5.61 15.89
N GLY A 187 6.69 -5.43 14.87
CA GLY A 187 5.48 -6.23 14.68
C GLY A 187 5.77 -7.71 14.41
N LEU A 188 6.72 -7.99 13.53
CA LEU A 188 7.17 -9.35 13.22
C LEU A 188 7.80 -10.03 14.44
N LEU A 189 8.62 -9.30 15.19
CA LEU A 189 9.25 -9.82 16.40
C LEU A 189 8.20 -10.14 17.47
N TRP A 190 7.22 -9.25 17.66
CA TRP A 190 6.10 -9.45 18.60
C TRP A 190 5.31 -10.72 18.26
N SER A 191 4.93 -10.89 17.00
CA SER A 191 4.24 -12.07 16.50
C SER A 191 5.08 -13.34 16.63
N ALA A 192 6.38 -13.29 16.30
CA ALA A 192 7.29 -14.43 16.41
C ALA A 192 7.48 -14.89 17.86
N LEU A 193 7.55 -13.97 18.81
CA LEU A 193 7.63 -14.24 20.25
C LEU A 193 6.28 -14.69 20.83
N LYS A 194 5.20 -14.67 20.05
CA LYS A 194 3.84 -15.05 20.45
C LYS A 194 3.36 -14.28 21.70
N LEU A 195 3.77 -13.03 21.83
CA LEU A 195 3.37 -12.19 22.95
C LEU A 195 1.90 -11.80 22.81
N PRO A 196 1.06 -11.98 23.86
CA PRO A 196 -0.30 -11.48 23.83
C PRO A 196 -0.27 -9.95 23.76
N LEU A 197 -1.10 -9.36 22.91
CA LEU A 197 -1.28 -7.93 22.89
C LEU A 197 -2.43 -7.58 23.87
N PRO A 198 -2.15 -6.96 25.03
CA PRO A 198 -3.19 -6.58 25.99
C PRO A 198 -4.25 -5.73 25.34
N VAL A 199 -5.52 -5.90 25.73
CA VAL A 199 -6.66 -5.18 25.12
C VAL A 199 -6.46 -3.66 25.11
N ILE A 200 -5.92 -3.11 26.20
CA ILE A 200 -5.64 -1.67 26.33
C ILE A 200 -4.60 -1.23 25.27
N LEU A 201 -3.51 -1.99 25.14
CA LEU A 201 -2.46 -1.69 24.19
C LEU A 201 -2.95 -1.87 22.75
N HIS A 202 -3.72 -2.92 22.48
CA HIS A 202 -4.35 -3.15 21.17
C HIS A 202 -5.26 -1.97 20.77
N LYS A 203 -6.10 -1.48 21.67
CA LYS A 203 -6.95 -0.31 21.42
C LYS A 203 -6.14 0.96 21.14
N ALA A 204 -5.06 1.20 21.90
CA ALA A 204 -4.18 2.34 21.67
C ALA A 204 -3.48 2.27 20.33
N VAL A 205 -2.90 1.10 19.99
CA VAL A 205 -2.25 0.83 18.67
C VAL A 205 -3.24 1.02 17.53
N SER A 206 -4.43 0.44 17.63
CA SER A 206 -5.49 0.60 16.61
C SER A 206 -5.93 2.05 16.44
N SER A 207 -6.08 2.81 17.54
CA SER A 207 -6.48 4.22 17.49
C SER A 207 -5.40 5.09 16.83
N ILE A 208 -4.14 4.90 17.19
CA ILE A 208 -3.03 5.66 16.61
C ILE A 208 -2.82 5.24 15.14
N GLY A 209 -2.78 3.95 14.85
CA GLY A 209 -2.63 3.44 13.48
C GLY A 209 -3.80 3.84 12.57
N GLY A 210 -5.02 3.84 13.11
CA GLY A 210 -6.23 4.16 12.38
C GLY A 210 -6.27 5.58 11.80
N VAL A 211 -5.52 6.54 12.36
CA VAL A 211 -5.46 7.90 11.80
C VAL A 211 -4.49 8.01 10.60
N ALA A 212 -3.66 7.01 10.35
CA ALA A 212 -2.67 7.05 9.27
C ALA A 212 -3.30 7.29 7.89
N THR A 213 -4.31 6.49 7.55
CA THR A 213 -4.98 6.58 6.24
C THR A 213 -5.78 7.87 6.07
N PRO A 214 -6.71 8.25 6.97
CA PRO A 214 -7.48 9.49 6.79
C PRO A 214 -6.61 10.75 6.79
N MET A 215 -5.62 10.84 7.68
CA MET A 215 -4.70 11.99 7.67
C MET A 215 -3.83 12.02 6.41
N GLY A 216 -3.34 10.85 5.96
CA GLY A 216 -2.57 10.74 4.73
C GLY A 216 -3.37 11.14 3.49
N LEU A 217 -4.66 10.76 3.42
CA LEU A 217 -5.58 11.15 2.35
C LEU A 217 -5.88 12.64 2.34
N MET A 218 -6.13 13.24 3.50
CA MET A 218 -6.35 14.69 3.60
C MET A 218 -5.09 15.47 3.21
N ALA A 219 -3.90 15.04 3.67
CA ALA A 219 -2.63 15.66 3.27
C ALA A 219 -2.39 15.54 1.77
N MET A 220 -2.70 14.36 1.19
CA MET A 220 -2.61 14.13 -0.24
C MET A 220 -3.55 15.05 -1.02
N GLY A 221 -4.80 15.16 -0.59
CA GLY A 221 -5.78 16.06 -1.21
C GLY A 221 -5.38 17.54 -1.14
N ALA A 222 -4.91 17.98 0.03
CA ALA A 222 -4.49 19.37 0.25
C ALA A 222 -3.26 19.77 -0.59
N THR A 223 -2.39 18.82 -0.92
CA THR A 223 -1.17 19.05 -1.74
C THR A 223 -1.30 18.60 -3.19
N PHE A 224 -2.51 18.20 -3.62
CA PHE A 224 -2.72 17.65 -4.96
C PHE A 224 -2.67 18.76 -6.02
N ASP A 225 -1.71 18.66 -6.94
CA ASP A 225 -1.54 19.57 -8.07
C ASP A 225 -2.07 18.92 -9.36
N ILE A 226 -3.25 19.36 -9.77
CA ILE A 226 -3.93 18.86 -10.97
C ILE A 226 -3.07 19.06 -12.23
N LYS A 227 -2.40 20.21 -12.37
CA LYS A 227 -1.57 20.51 -13.56
C LYS A 227 -0.38 19.55 -13.66
N LYS A 228 0.31 19.34 -12.56
CA LYS A 228 1.43 18.37 -12.48
C LYS A 228 0.95 16.93 -12.72
N ALA A 229 -0.23 16.56 -12.21
CA ALA A 229 -0.83 15.25 -12.42
C ALA A 229 -1.13 14.99 -13.90
N PHE A 230 -1.68 15.96 -14.63
CA PHE A 230 -1.88 15.84 -16.08
C PHE A 230 -0.56 15.72 -16.85
N GLY A 231 0.50 16.39 -16.41
CA GLY A 231 1.84 16.24 -16.98
C GLY A 231 2.41 14.82 -16.85
N LYS A 232 1.94 14.05 -15.88
CA LYS A 232 2.39 12.66 -15.59
C LYS A 232 1.31 11.61 -15.89
N ILE A 233 0.30 11.94 -16.70
CA ILE A 233 -0.85 11.04 -16.96
C ILE A 233 -0.42 9.72 -17.60
N LYS A 234 0.52 9.72 -18.55
CA LYS A 234 0.99 8.50 -19.21
C LYS A 234 1.62 7.50 -18.23
N PRO A 235 2.65 7.85 -17.44
CA PRO A 235 3.20 6.92 -16.45
C PRO A 235 2.16 6.55 -15.36
N THR A 236 1.23 7.41 -15.01
CA THR A 236 0.14 7.12 -14.08
C THR A 236 -0.75 6.00 -14.61
N VAL A 237 -1.23 6.11 -15.86
CA VAL A 237 -2.09 5.09 -16.48
C VAL A 237 -1.34 3.78 -16.65
N ILE A 238 -0.06 3.82 -17.05
CA ILE A 238 0.76 2.61 -17.19
C ILE A 238 0.91 1.90 -15.84
N ALA A 239 1.24 2.62 -14.76
CA ALA A 239 1.37 2.04 -13.43
C ALA A 239 0.04 1.45 -12.94
N ALA A 240 -1.08 2.16 -13.12
CA ALA A 240 -2.40 1.69 -12.77
C ALA A 240 -2.81 0.45 -13.58
N PHE A 241 -2.53 0.42 -14.88
CA PHE A 241 -2.80 -0.75 -15.73
C PHE A 241 -1.97 -1.98 -15.31
N ILE A 242 -0.68 -1.81 -15.07
CA ILE A 242 0.20 -2.89 -14.57
C ILE A 242 -0.37 -3.43 -13.26
N LYS A 243 -0.79 -2.54 -12.36
CA LYS A 243 -1.31 -2.87 -11.04
C LYS A 243 -2.64 -3.60 -11.10
N LEU A 244 -3.62 -3.05 -11.79
CA LEU A 244 -5.00 -3.55 -11.76
C LEU A 244 -5.23 -4.73 -12.73
N VAL A 245 -4.51 -4.76 -13.84
CA VAL A 245 -4.72 -5.73 -14.92
C VAL A 245 -3.49 -6.60 -15.16
N GLY A 246 -2.32 -6.00 -15.32
CA GLY A 246 -1.12 -6.70 -15.75
C GLY A 246 -0.72 -7.84 -14.82
N PHE A 247 -0.54 -7.57 -13.54
CA PHE A 247 -0.16 -8.61 -12.57
C PHE A 247 -1.28 -9.62 -12.32
N VAL A 248 -2.54 -9.18 -12.33
CA VAL A 248 -3.69 -10.08 -12.20
C VAL A 248 -3.75 -11.06 -13.37
N ALA A 249 -3.62 -10.56 -14.61
CA ALA A 249 -3.69 -11.40 -15.81
C ALA A 249 -2.56 -12.45 -15.89
N VAL A 250 -1.38 -12.12 -15.33
CA VAL A 250 -0.23 -13.05 -15.36
C VAL A 250 -0.27 -14.02 -14.18
N PHE A 251 -0.52 -13.56 -12.98
CA PHE A 251 -0.32 -14.37 -11.77
C PHE A 251 -1.58 -15.09 -11.29
N MET A 252 -2.79 -14.66 -11.66
CA MET A 252 -4.00 -15.41 -11.31
C MET A 252 -4.10 -16.76 -12.03
N PRO A 253 -3.84 -16.87 -13.36
CA PRO A 253 -3.76 -18.17 -14.01
C PRO A 253 -2.69 -19.08 -13.38
N LEU A 254 -1.52 -18.52 -13.06
CA LEU A 254 -0.46 -19.27 -12.39
C LEU A 254 -0.92 -19.81 -11.01
N ALA A 255 -1.62 -18.98 -10.21
CA ALA A 255 -2.17 -19.39 -8.93
C ALA A 255 -3.18 -20.56 -9.09
N VAL A 256 -4.01 -20.52 -10.13
CA VAL A 256 -4.94 -21.61 -10.46
C VAL A 256 -4.21 -22.89 -10.84
N VAL A 257 -3.16 -22.81 -11.66
CA VAL A 257 -2.34 -23.97 -12.06
C VAL A 257 -1.64 -24.61 -10.86
N ILE A 258 -1.12 -23.78 -9.92
CA ILE A 258 -0.46 -24.26 -8.69
C ILE A 258 -1.45 -24.95 -7.74
N GLY A 259 -2.76 -24.74 -7.95
CA GLY A 259 -3.82 -25.43 -7.22
C GLY A 259 -4.50 -24.60 -6.12
N PHE A 260 -4.28 -23.29 -6.07
CA PHE A 260 -5.03 -22.42 -5.15
C PHE A 260 -6.48 -22.29 -5.60
N ARG A 261 -7.41 -22.27 -4.63
CA ARG A 261 -8.86 -22.20 -4.86
C ARG A 261 -9.55 -21.35 -3.80
N ARG A 262 -10.79 -20.92 -4.07
CA ARG A 262 -11.69 -20.22 -3.14
C ARG A 262 -11.03 -19.01 -2.46
N GLU A 263 -10.99 -18.98 -1.14
CA GLU A 263 -10.46 -17.87 -0.32
C GLU A 263 -9.02 -17.47 -0.69
N LYS A 264 -8.16 -18.46 -1.00
CA LYS A 264 -6.78 -18.21 -1.41
C LYS A 264 -6.69 -17.45 -2.73
N LEU A 265 -7.55 -17.78 -3.71
CA LEU A 265 -7.59 -17.04 -4.96
C LEU A 265 -8.09 -15.62 -4.78
N ILE A 266 -9.08 -15.41 -3.92
CA ILE A 266 -9.57 -14.05 -3.62
C ILE A 266 -8.49 -13.25 -2.89
N ALA A 267 -7.80 -13.84 -1.93
CA ALA A 267 -6.68 -13.19 -1.26
C ALA A 267 -5.56 -12.78 -2.25
N ILE A 268 -5.20 -13.68 -3.18
CA ILE A 268 -4.23 -13.38 -4.24
C ILE A 268 -4.74 -12.27 -5.17
N LEU A 269 -6.02 -12.33 -5.56
CA LEU A 269 -6.63 -11.30 -6.41
C LEU A 269 -6.55 -9.92 -5.76
N VAL A 270 -6.93 -9.81 -4.48
CA VAL A 270 -6.85 -8.54 -3.74
C VAL A 270 -5.39 -8.10 -3.56
N MET A 271 -4.48 -9.03 -3.27
CA MET A 271 -3.05 -8.75 -3.18
C MET A 271 -2.48 -8.15 -4.48
N LEU A 272 -2.89 -8.66 -5.63
CA LEU A 272 -2.41 -8.22 -6.94
C LEU A 272 -3.16 -7.00 -7.47
N GLY A 273 -4.49 -7.02 -7.42
CA GLY A 273 -5.38 -6.12 -8.16
C GLY A 273 -6.10 -5.05 -7.33
N SER A 274 -5.90 -4.97 -6.00
CA SER A 274 -6.52 -3.87 -5.24
C SER A 274 -5.83 -2.53 -5.47
N ALA A 275 -6.53 -1.45 -5.16
CA ALA A 275 -6.01 -0.08 -5.31
C ALA A 275 -4.65 0.11 -4.61
N THR A 276 -3.84 0.99 -5.17
CA THR A 276 -2.55 1.38 -4.57
C THR A 276 -2.79 2.08 -3.23
N THR A 277 -2.04 1.67 -2.21
CA THR A 277 -2.21 2.20 -0.85
C THR A 277 -1.77 3.67 -0.71
N VAL A 278 -2.48 4.42 0.11
CA VAL A 278 -2.16 5.83 0.47
C VAL A 278 -0.76 5.96 1.05
N SER A 279 -0.27 4.96 1.76
CA SER A 279 1.08 4.97 2.32
C SER A 279 2.16 5.12 1.24
N SER A 280 1.88 4.82 -0.04
CA SER A 280 2.81 5.07 -1.14
C SER A 280 3.07 6.56 -1.35
N PHE A 281 2.05 7.41 -1.25
CA PHE A 281 2.19 8.86 -1.29
C PHE A 281 2.93 9.38 -0.04
N VAL A 282 2.49 8.94 1.15
CA VAL A 282 3.09 9.36 2.43
C VAL A 282 4.59 9.08 2.44
N MET A 283 5.00 7.88 2.04
CA MET A 283 6.41 7.49 1.97
C MET A 283 7.18 8.26 0.90
N ALA A 284 6.65 8.38 -0.32
CA ALA A 284 7.30 9.12 -1.39
C ALA A 284 7.61 10.56 -0.98
N LYS A 285 6.61 11.27 -0.47
CA LYS A 285 6.76 12.67 -0.04
C LYS A 285 7.80 12.84 1.08
N ASN A 286 7.80 11.94 2.07
CA ASN A 286 8.75 12.03 3.20
C ASN A 286 10.17 11.55 2.85
N MET A 287 10.34 10.78 1.78
CA MET A 287 11.63 10.27 1.33
C MET A 287 12.25 11.11 0.21
N GLY A 288 11.70 12.30 -0.06
CA GLY A 288 12.27 13.30 -0.95
C GLY A 288 11.86 13.15 -2.42
N HIS A 289 10.71 12.53 -2.67
CA HIS A 289 10.03 12.51 -3.96
C HIS A 289 8.91 13.57 -4.00
N GLU A 290 8.43 13.91 -5.19
CA GLU A 290 7.33 14.89 -5.32
C GLU A 290 5.99 14.39 -4.80
N GLY A 291 5.72 13.08 -4.87
CA GLY A 291 4.47 12.46 -4.49
C GLY A 291 3.34 12.61 -5.52
N VAL A 292 3.59 13.31 -6.65
CA VAL A 292 2.58 13.58 -7.67
C VAL A 292 2.14 12.32 -8.39
N LEU A 293 3.09 11.47 -8.80
CA LEU A 293 2.75 10.21 -9.46
C LEU A 293 2.06 9.26 -8.49
N SER A 294 2.57 9.14 -7.26
CA SER A 294 1.98 8.28 -6.22
C SER A 294 0.53 8.68 -5.92
N SER A 295 0.24 9.99 -5.73
CA SER A 295 -1.12 10.48 -5.49
C SER A 295 -2.05 10.21 -6.68
N SER A 296 -1.57 10.46 -7.91
CA SER A 296 -2.35 10.23 -9.13
C SER A 296 -2.71 8.76 -9.33
N VAL A 297 -1.75 7.83 -9.06
CA VAL A 297 -2.01 6.40 -9.15
C VAL A 297 -2.96 5.93 -8.05
N VAL A 298 -2.82 6.42 -6.80
CA VAL A 298 -3.77 6.12 -5.72
C VAL A 298 -5.17 6.54 -6.12
N MET A 299 -5.36 7.77 -6.63
CA MET A 299 -6.66 8.24 -7.09
C MET A 299 -7.23 7.35 -8.21
N LEU A 300 -6.44 7.13 -9.26
CA LEU A 300 -6.91 6.38 -10.43
C LEU A 300 -7.26 4.93 -10.06
N THR A 301 -6.40 4.24 -9.31
CA THR A 301 -6.64 2.84 -8.93
C THR A 301 -7.76 2.67 -7.91
N THR A 302 -8.11 3.71 -7.15
CA THR A 302 -9.26 3.69 -6.24
C THR A 302 -10.57 3.90 -6.99
N MET A 303 -10.54 4.60 -8.15
CA MET A 303 -11.73 4.82 -9.00
C MET A 303 -12.08 3.61 -9.88
N CYS A 304 -11.09 2.77 -10.22
CA CYS A 304 -11.24 1.61 -11.10
C CYS A 304 -11.46 0.32 -10.32
#